data_ba62f93a14070ec9e9dabbaf635bb2b5
#
_entry.id   ba62f93a14070ec9e9dabbaf635bb2b5
#
_cell.length_a   1.000
_cell.length_b   1.000
_cell.length_c   1.000
_cell.angle_alpha   90.00
_cell.angle_beta   90.00
_cell.angle_gamma   90.00
#
_symmetry.space_group_name_H-M   'P 1'
#
loop_
_entity.id
_entity.type
_entity.pdbx_description
1 polymer ?
#
loop_
_entity_poly.entity_id
_entity_poly.type
_entity_poly.pdbx_seq_one_letter_code
_entity_poly.pdbx_strand_id
1 'polypeptide(L)'
;MAENTKKWEEAGRHYRTYIKLEKRLAQNTVEAYMRDLRSFAHFILRMYDVPPAKVEEPMVQRYVAWLYDRGREKASQARSLSGVKSFFNFLLISDRIESSPAEFVLTPKFGRHLPDVLTTGEI
;
A
#
# COMPACT_ATOMS: atom_id res chain seq x y z
N MET A 1 -7.15 18.41 9.36
CA MET A 1 -6.40 18.00 8.17
C MET A 1 -4.90 18.13 8.32
N ALA A 2 -4.42 19.29 8.75
CA ALA A 2 -2.98 19.46 8.91
C ALA A 2 -2.37 18.46 9.89
N GLU A 3 -3.10 18.14 10.96
CA GLU A 3 -2.61 17.20 11.94
C GLU A 3 -2.46 15.81 11.35
N ASN A 4 -3.42 15.38 10.55
CA ASN A 4 -3.33 14.06 9.91
C ASN A 4 -2.23 14.02 8.86
N THR A 5 -2.04 15.13 8.14
CA THR A 5 -0.95 15.24 7.18
C THR A 5 0.39 15.06 7.88
N LYS A 6 0.56 15.69 9.04
CA LYS A 6 1.81 15.56 9.79
C LYS A 6 2.03 14.14 10.25
N LYS A 7 0.96 13.44 10.65
CA LYS A 7 1.09 12.04 11.09
C LYS A 7 1.52 11.15 9.94
N TRP A 8 1.00 11.39 8.73
CA TRP A 8 1.44 10.65 7.56
C TRP A 8 2.90 10.93 7.22
N GLU A 9 3.31 12.20 7.32
CA GLU A 9 4.69 12.56 7.05
C GLU A 9 5.64 11.92 8.04
N GLU A 10 5.28 11.93 9.30
CA GLU A 10 6.12 11.33 10.34
C GLU A 10 6.23 9.82 10.15
N ALA A 11 5.10 9.16 9.92
CA ALA A 11 5.12 7.71 9.69
C ALA A 11 5.93 7.39 8.45
N GLY A 12 5.83 8.22 7.42
CA GLY A 12 6.59 8.01 6.18
C GLY A 12 8.09 8.11 6.40
N ARG A 13 8.52 9.08 7.22
CA ARG A 13 9.95 9.22 7.53
C ARG A 13 10.46 7.99 8.26
N HIS A 14 9.71 7.51 9.23
CA HIS A 14 10.11 6.32 9.99
C HIS A 14 10.13 5.09 9.10
N TYR A 15 9.15 4.96 8.22
CA TYR A 15 9.09 3.85 7.28
C TYR A 15 10.28 3.88 6.33
N ARG A 16 10.62 5.07 5.81
CA ARG A 16 11.76 5.21 4.90
C ARG A 16 13.04 4.71 5.57
N THR A 17 13.24 5.12 6.82
CA THR A 17 14.42 4.67 7.58
C THR A 17 14.41 3.15 7.73
N TYR A 18 13.23 2.59 8.01
CA TYR A 18 13.10 1.15 8.20
C TYR A 18 13.46 0.37 6.93
N ILE A 19 12.90 0.75 5.78
CA ILE A 19 13.18 0.00 4.56
C ILE A 19 14.60 0.20 4.07
N LYS A 20 15.19 1.32 4.42
CA LYS A 20 16.56 1.64 4.03
C LYS A 20 17.57 0.86 4.88
N LEU A 21 17.37 0.82 6.19
CA LEU A 21 18.32 0.25 7.12
C LEU A 21 18.04 -1.20 7.48
N GLU A 22 16.77 -1.52 7.75
CA GLU A 22 16.40 -2.88 8.17
C GLU A 22 16.23 -3.81 6.97
N LYS A 23 15.54 -3.33 5.96
CA LYS A 23 15.30 -4.13 4.76
C LYS A 23 16.43 -4.01 3.74
N ARG A 24 17.26 -2.99 3.89
CA ARG A 24 18.43 -2.77 3.02
C ARG A 24 18.05 -2.71 1.54
N LEU A 25 16.94 -2.09 1.26
CA LEU A 25 16.49 -1.97 -0.13
C LEU A 25 17.38 -0.99 -0.88
N ALA A 26 17.53 -1.24 -2.19
CA ALA A 26 18.29 -0.36 -3.05
C ALA A 26 17.62 1.01 -3.12
N GLN A 27 18.43 2.04 -3.42
CA GLN A 27 17.93 3.42 -3.44
C GLN A 27 16.73 3.58 -4.35
N ASN A 28 16.77 3.01 -5.56
CA ASN A 28 15.65 3.13 -6.50
C ASN A 28 14.38 2.47 -5.96
N THR A 29 14.55 1.35 -5.26
CA THR A 29 13.41 0.65 -4.68
C THR A 29 12.81 1.46 -3.53
N VAL A 30 13.68 2.07 -2.70
CA VAL A 30 13.21 2.93 -1.62
C VAL A 30 12.39 4.09 -2.18
N GLU A 31 12.91 4.74 -3.22
CA GLU A 31 12.20 5.87 -3.81
C GLU A 31 10.87 5.45 -4.42
N ALA A 32 10.82 4.28 -5.05
CA ALA A 32 9.58 3.78 -5.61
C ALA A 32 8.53 3.52 -4.53
N TYR A 33 8.95 2.89 -3.45
CA TYR A 33 8.04 2.62 -2.33
C TYR A 33 7.56 3.90 -1.69
N MET A 34 8.44 4.89 -1.55
CA MET A 34 8.04 6.16 -0.95
C MET A 34 7.08 6.92 -1.86
N ARG A 35 7.27 6.82 -3.18
CA ARG A 35 6.35 7.43 -4.13
C ARG A 35 4.97 6.80 -4.02
N ASP A 36 4.93 5.47 -3.94
CA ASP A 36 3.66 4.76 -3.81
C ASP A 36 2.98 5.11 -2.49
N LEU A 37 3.75 5.22 -1.41
CA LEU A 37 3.17 5.60 -0.12
C LEU A 37 2.61 7.00 -0.16
N ARG A 38 3.31 7.94 -0.78
CA ARG A 38 2.81 9.31 -0.89
C ARG A 38 1.50 9.36 -1.67
N SER A 39 1.41 8.58 -2.74
CA SER A 39 0.18 8.52 -3.52
C SER A 39 -0.98 7.99 -2.67
N PHE A 40 -0.73 6.93 -1.91
CA PHE A 40 -1.74 6.36 -1.04
C PHE A 40 -2.15 7.34 0.06
N ALA A 41 -1.17 7.97 0.70
CA ALA A 41 -1.45 8.93 1.77
C ALA A 41 -2.29 10.09 1.24
N HIS A 42 -1.95 10.58 0.05
CA HIS A 42 -2.69 11.68 -0.55
C HIS A 42 -4.14 11.27 -0.81
N PHE A 43 -4.35 10.06 -1.32
CA PHE A 43 -5.70 9.55 -1.56
C PHE A 43 -6.50 9.48 -0.26
N ILE A 44 -5.89 8.89 0.78
CA ILE A 44 -6.59 8.73 2.06
C ILE A 44 -6.92 10.08 2.69
N LEU A 45 -5.98 11.02 2.65
CA LEU A 45 -6.21 12.33 3.22
C LEU A 45 -7.34 13.07 2.49
N ARG A 46 -7.40 12.95 1.18
CA ARG A 46 -8.43 13.63 0.40
C ARG A 46 -9.80 12.99 0.56
N MET A 47 -9.86 11.67 0.63
CA MET A 47 -11.13 10.95 0.66
C MET A 47 -11.68 10.78 2.07
N TYR A 48 -10.81 10.60 3.05
CA TYR A 48 -11.24 10.22 4.39
C TYR A 48 -10.67 11.11 5.48
N ASP A 49 -9.55 11.75 5.24
CA ASP A 49 -8.90 12.64 6.21
C ASP A 49 -8.68 11.96 7.56
N VAL A 50 -7.99 10.82 7.52
CA VAL A 50 -7.65 10.07 8.73
C VAL A 50 -6.14 9.83 8.78
N PRO A 51 -5.58 9.63 9.99
CA PRO A 51 -4.16 9.30 10.13
C PRO A 51 -3.91 7.85 9.75
N PRO A 52 -2.63 7.45 9.61
CA PRO A 52 -2.32 6.07 9.21
C PRO A 52 -2.95 5.00 10.10
N ALA A 53 -3.02 5.25 11.40
CA ALA A 53 -3.53 4.26 12.34
C ALA A 53 -5.03 4.07 12.25
N LYS A 54 -5.73 4.94 11.55
CA LYS A 54 -7.18 4.87 11.42
C LYS A 54 -7.65 4.39 10.06
N VAL A 55 -6.73 3.97 9.20
CA VAL A 55 -7.10 3.43 7.89
C VAL A 55 -7.75 2.07 8.08
N GLU A 56 -8.85 1.85 7.35
CA GLU A 56 -9.59 0.59 7.41
C GLU A 56 -9.55 -0.11 6.06
N GLU A 57 -9.79 -1.41 6.08
CA GLU A 57 -9.68 -2.23 4.88
C GLU A 57 -10.49 -1.70 3.70
N PRO A 58 -11.75 -1.27 3.86
CA PRO A 58 -12.50 -0.73 2.71
C PRO A 58 -11.81 0.47 2.07
N MET A 59 -11.07 1.25 2.84
CA MET A 59 -10.34 2.39 2.29
C MET A 59 -9.21 1.93 1.38
N VAL A 60 -8.51 0.87 1.77
CA VAL A 60 -7.44 0.31 0.93
C VAL A 60 -8.03 -0.28 -0.34
N GLN A 61 -9.16 -0.99 -0.21
CA GLN A 61 -9.83 -1.54 -1.39
C GLN A 61 -10.25 -0.46 -2.35
N ARG A 62 -10.75 0.65 -1.82
CA ARG A 62 -11.15 1.78 -2.66
C ARG A 62 -9.96 2.36 -3.39
N TYR A 63 -8.81 2.42 -2.73
CA TYR A 63 -7.61 2.93 -3.38
C TYR A 63 -7.19 2.03 -4.55
N VAL A 64 -7.26 0.72 -4.37
CA VAL A 64 -6.91 -0.22 -5.44
C VAL A 64 -7.87 -0.04 -6.62
N ALA A 65 -9.16 0.08 -6.35
CA ALA A 65 -10.14 0.32 -7.40
C ALA A 65 -9.88 1.64 -8.11
N TRP A 66 -9.48 2.67 -7.37
CA TRP A 66 -9.16 3.97 -7.94
C TRP A 66 -7.97 3.88 -8.89
N LEU A 67 -6.94 3.10 -8.50
CA LEU A 67 -5.79 2.90 -9.39
C LEU A 67 -6.22 2.21 -10.69
N TYR A 68 -7.09 1.22 -10.58
CA TYR A 68 -7.59 0.51 -11.74
C TYR A 68 -8.36 1.45 -12.66
N ASP A 69 -9.23 2.26 -12.07
CA ASP A 69 -10.05 3.21 -12.85
C ASP A 69 -9.22 4.25 -13.57
N ARG A 70 -8.04 4.55 -13.04
CA ARG A 70 -7.15 5.50 -13.68
C ARG A 70 -6.33 4.90 -14.81
N GLY A 71 -6.55 3.61 -15.10
CA GLY A 71 -5.87 2.96 -16.19
C GLY A 71 -4.43 2.57 -15.90
N ARG A 72 -4.08 2.48 -14.63
CA ARG A 72 -2.73 2.05 -14.26
C ARG A 72 -2.49 0.62 -14.72
N GLU A 73 -1.27 0.36 -15.16
CA GLU A 73 -0.89 -0.98 -15.57
C GLU A 73 -0.98 -1.94 -14.38
N LYS A 74 -1.27 -3.21 -14.68
CA LYS A 74 -1.41 -4.21 -13.63
C LYS A 74 -0.16 -4.32 -12.77
N ALA A 75 1.03 -4.26 -13.40
CA ALA A 75 2.27 -4.32 -12.66
C ALA A 75 2.40 -3.16 -11.69
N SER A 76 1.99 -1.95 -12.12
CA SER A 76 2.03 -0.78 -11.24
C SER A 76 1.04 -0.91 -10.10
N GLN A 77 -0.15 -1.44 -10.39
CA GLN A 77 -1.14 -1.66 -9.34
C GLN A 77 -0.63 -2.63 -8.29
N ALA A 78 -0.04 -3.74 -8.75
CA ALA A 78 0.47 -4.76 -7.84
C ALA A 78 1.61 -4.19 -6.98
N ARG A 79 2.50 -3.41 -7.61
CA ARG A 79 3.61 -2.82 -6.87
C ARG A 79 3.10 -1.81 -5.83
N SER A 80 2.13 -0.99 -6.22
CA SER A 80 1.56 0.00 -5.29
C SER A 80 0.92 -0.69 -4.10
N LEU A 81 0.18 -1.76 -4.34
CA LEU A 81 -0.44 -2.49 -3.23
C LEU A 81 0.61 -3.15 -2.35
N SER A 82 1.66 -3.71 -2.98
CA SER A 82 2.75 -4.30 -2.19
C SER A 82 3.41 -3.26 -1.30
N GLY A 83 3.59 -2.05 -1.81
CA GLY A 83 4.15 -0.96 -1.02
C GLY A 83 3.26 -0.59 0.15
N VAL A 84 1.94 -0.53 -0.10
CA VAL A 84 1.00 -0.23 0.97
C VAL A 84 1.02 -1.32 2.04
N LYS A 85 1.04 -2.58 1.62
CA LYS A 85 1.10 -3.70 2.56
C LYS A 85 2.38 -3.64 3.39
N SER A 86 3.49 -3.33 2.75
CA SER A 86 4.77 -3.20 3.44
C SER A 86 4.72 -2.11 4.49
N PHE A 87 4.12 -0.97 4.15
CA PHE A 87 3.99 0.14 5.08
C PHE A 87 3.18 -0.25 6.32
N PHE A 88 2.02 -0.89 6.11
CA PHE A 88 1.20 -1.29 7.24
C PHE A 88 1.83 -2.41 8.04
N ASN A 89 2.59 -3.29 7.39
CA ASN A 89 3.34 -4.29 8.12
C ASN A 89 4.37 -3.63 9.03
N PHE A 90 5.01 -2.57 8.55
CA PHE A 90 5.93 -1.80 9.38
C PHE A 90 5.21 -1.20 10.60
N LEU A 91 3.99 -0.67 10.39
CA LEU A 91 3.24 -0.13 11.51
C LEU A 91 2.89 -1.22 12.53
N LEU A 92 2.62 -2.44 12.04
CA LEU A 92 2.34 -3.58 12.91
C LEU A 92 3.54 -3.92 13.78
N ILE A 93 4.71 -4.11 13.16
CA ILE A 93 5.88 -4.55 13.91
C ILE A 93 6.43 -3.46 14.81
N SER A 94 6.06 -2.20 14.57
CA SER A 94 6.46 -1.10 15.46
C SER A 94 5.34 -0.76 16.46
N ASP A 95 4.36 -1.63 16.60
CA ASP A 95 3.27 -1.51 17.58
C ASP A 95 2.44 -0.24 17.43
N ARG A 96 2.29 0.24 16.22
CA ARG A 96 1.48 1.43 15.97
C ARG A 96 0.05 1.08 15.62
N ILE A 97 -0.19 -0.15 15.16
CA ILE A 97 -1.53 -0.66 14.88
C ILE A 97 -1.60 -2.10 15.35
N GLU A 98 -2.82 -2.60 15.52
CA GLU A 98 -3.03 -3.96 15.99
C GLU A 98 -3.24 -4.95 14.86
N SER A 99 -3.70 -4.47 13.72
CA SER A 99 -3.90 -5.32 12.55
C SER A 99 -3.72 -4.48 11.31
N SER A 100 -3.32 -5.13 10.21
CA SER A 100 -3.09 -4.43 8.95
C SER A 100 -4.38 -4.33 8.15
N PRO A 101 -4.79 -3.13 7.74
CA PRO A 101 -5.98 -2.98 6.89
C PRO A 101 -5.74 -3.46 5.47
N ALA A 102 -4.48 -3.75 5.10
CA ALA A 102 -4.16 -4.18 3.75
C ALA A 102 -3.84 -5.67 3.66
N GLU A 103 -3.85 -6.37 4.80
CA GLU A 103 -3.36 -7.74 4.82
C GLU A 103 -4.08 -8.64 3.82
N PHE A 104 -5.39 -8.54 3.71
CA PHE A 104 -6.18 -9.42 2.87
C PHE A 104 -6.65 -8.77 1.57
N VAL A 105 -6.20 -7.55 1.30
CA VAL A 105 -6.59 -6.87 0.08
C VAL A 105 -5.79 -7.44 -1.08
N LEU A 106 -6.47 -7.70 -2.19
CA LEU A 106 -5.85 -8.27 -3.38
C LEU A 106 -6.02 -7.30 -4.54
N THR A 107 -5.07 -7.36 -5.49
CA THR A 107 -5.23 -6.61 -6.72
C THR A 107 -6.39 -7.20 -7.52
N PRO A 108 -7.12 -6.37 -8.25
CA PRO A 108 -8.17 -6.89 -9.13
C PRO A 108 -7.59 -7.84 -10.15
N LYS A 109 -8.31 -8.92 -10.44
CA LYS A 109 -7.81 -9.94 -11.37
C LYS A 109 -8.54 -9.85 -12.70
N PHE A 110 -8.64 -8.66 -13.19
CA PHE A 110 -9.35 -8.45 -14.44
C PHE A 110 -8.59 -9.03 -15.62
N GLY A 111 -9.27 -9.81 -16.46
CA GLY A 111 -8.72 -10.33 -17.68
C GLY A 111 -7.71 -11.44 -17.53
N ARG A 112 -7.73 -12.12 -16.51
CA ARG A 112 -6.75 -13.14 -16.31
C ARG A 112 -7.31 -14.48 -16.51
N HIS A 113 -6.70 -14.58 -16.40
CA HIS A 113 -6.86 -15.58 -16.22
C HIS A 113 -6.38 -16.41 -15.96
N LEU A 114 -6.09 -16.53 -15.57
CA LEU A 114 -5.75 -17.25 -15.29
C LEU A 114 -5.66 -18.10 -15.20
N PRO A 115 -5.70 -18.31 -15.33
CA PRO A 115 -5.68 -19.17 -15.04
C PRO A 115 -5.13 -19.85 -14.89
N ASP A 116 -4.87 -19.76 -14.74
CA ASP A 116 -4.60 -20.35 -14.55
C ASP A 116 -4.36 -21.05 -14.13
N VAL A 117 -4.39 -21.09 -14.01
CA VAL A 117 -4.44 -21.76 -13.66
C VAL A 117 -4.32 -22.55 -13.46
N LEU A 118 -4.29 -22.39 -13.43
CA LEU A 118 -4.42 -23.12 -13.34
C LEU A 118 -4.39 -23.87 -13.21
N THR A 119 -4.32 -23.78 -13.25
CA THR A 119 -4.55 -24.48 -13.28
C THR A 119 -4.30 -25.27 -13.36
N THR A 120 -4.06 -25.24 -13.23
CA THR A 120 -4.11 -25.96 -13.35
C THR A 120 -4.00 -26.72 -13.38
N GLY A 121 -3.90 -26.69 -13.35
CA GLY A 121 -4.07 -27.45 -13.34
C GLY A 121 -4.13 -28.00 -13.32
N GLU A 122 -4.28 -27.91 -13.09
CA GLU A 122 -4.69 -28.53 -13.08
C GLU A 122 -4.80 -29.26 -13.33
N ILE A 123 -4.64 -29.19 -13.22
CA ILE A 123 -4.82 -30.04 -13.41
C ILE A 123 -4.93 -30.69 -13.71
#